data_f32502465e7461c57bc5ddc81048356f
#
_entry.id   f32502465e7461c57bc5ddc81048356f
#
_cell.length_a   1.000
_cell.length_b   1.000
_cell.length_c   1.000
_cell.angle_alpha   90.00
_cell.angle_beta   90.00
_cell.angle_gamma   90.00
#
_symmetry.space_group_name_H-M   'P 1'
#
loop_
_entity.id
_entity.type
_entity.pdbx_description
1 polymer ?
#
loop_
_entity_poly.entity_id
_entity_poly.type
_entity_poly.pdbx_seq_one_letter_code
_entity_poly.pdbx_strand_id
1 'polypeptide(L)'
;MTVKLISITPDAEKTMAYIARVSNPSNQDNEKYAGLLKYCIKHNHWSVFEQSSMTLEIETTRAIAAQILRHRSFTYQEFSQRYAASTALGKIDLPELRRQDTKNRQNSTDDLDPKMVETLNKQMETLFSSSLALYNQMLEDGVAKECARMVLPVCTPT
;
A
#
# COMPACT_ATOMS: atom_id res chain seq x y z
N MET A 1 0.20 -8.73 2.12
CA MET A 1 -0.15 -7.30 2.35
C MET A 1 -1.09 -7.22 3.52
N THR A 2 -0.79 -6.41 4.52
CA THR A 2 -1.68 -6.10 5.66
C THR A 2 -1.99 -4.62 5.70
N VAL A 3 -3.18 -4.24 6.21
CA VAL A 3 -3.58 -2.85 6.40
C VAL A 3 -4.15 -2.72 7.80
N LYS A 4 -3.63 -1.74 8.56
CA LYS A 4 -4.07 -1.46 9.93
C LYS A 4 -4.43 0.00 10.08
N LEU A 5 -5.57 0.28 10.69
CA LEU A 5 -5.97 1.63 11.05
C LEU A 5 -5.17 2.09 12.28
N ILE A 6 -4.41 3.16 12.15
CA ILE A 6 -3.63 3.78 13.24
C ILE A 6 -4.45 4.86 13.92
N SER A 7 -5.08 5.74 13.13
CA SER A 7 -5.94 6.80 13.66
C SER A 7 -6.98 7.22 12.64
N ILE A 8 -8.09 7.75 13.14
CA ILE A 8 -9.15 8.36 12.33
C ILE A 8 -9.72 9.54 13.10
N THR A 9 -10.19 10.57 12.39
CA THR A 9 -10.96 11.66 12.99
C THR A 9 -12.14 11.09 13.80
N PRO A 10 -12.27 11.42 15.10
CA PRO A 10 -13.38 10.96 15.91
C PRO A 10 -14.72 11.35 15.27
N ASP A 11 -15.71 10.43 15.31
CA ASP A 11 -17.05 10.64 14.74
C ASP A 11 -17.02 11.22 13.31
N ALA A 12 -16.08 10.74 12.46
CA ALA A 12 -15.77 11.32 11.16
C ALA A 12 -17.03 11.56 10.30
N GLU A 13 -17.92 10.58 10.18
CA GLU A 13 -19.14 10.71 9.38
C GLU A 13 -20.10 11.78 9.95
N LYS A 14 -20.26 11.85 11.26
CA LYS A 14 -21.06 12.86 11.94
C LYS A 14 -20.46 14.24 11.72
N THR A 15 -19.14 14.37 11.86
CA THR A 15 -18.39 15.61 11.64
C THR A 15 -18.53 16.10 10.21
N MET A 16 -18.34 15.24 9.22
CA MET A 16 -18.52 15.57 7.80
C MET A 16 -19.95 16.05 7.51
N ALA A 17 -20.97 15.39 8.09
CA ALA A 17 -22.36 15.78 7.90
C ALA A 17 -22.71 17.10 8.61
N TYR A 18 -22.18 17.34 9.79
CA TYR A 18 -22.30 18.60 10.51
C TYR A 18 -21.74 19.76 9.65
N ILE A 19 -20.55 19.58 9.09
CA ILE A 19 -19.92 20.57 8.24
C ILE A 19 -20.70 20.77 6.93
N ALA A 20 -21.18 19.69 6.31
CA ALA A 20 -22.01 19.77 5.10
C ALA A 20 -23.30 20.59 5.30
N ARG A 21 -23.77 20.69 6.56
CA ARG A 21 -24.98 21.45 6.92
C ARG A 21 -24.69 22.87 7.42
N VAL A 22 -23.49 23.39 7.28
CA VAL A 22 -23.13 24.72 7.77
C VAL A 22 -24.08 25.83 7.30
N SER A 23 -24.66 25.70 6.11
CA SER A 23 -25.66 26.63 5.56
C SER A 23 -27.10 26.32 5.96
N ASN A 24 -27.33 25.34 6.84
CA ASN A 24 -28.64 24.96 7.39
C ASN A 24 -28.54 24.74 8.92
N PRO A 25 -28.33 25.81 9.71
CA PRO A 25 -28.04 25.72 11.14
C PRO A 25 -29.11 24.96 11.96
N SER A 26 -30.38 25.08 11.59
CA SER A 26 -31.48 24.39 12.29
C SER A 26 -31.45 22.87 12.13
N ASN A 27 -30.71 22.35 11.17
CA ASN A 27 -30.57 20.90 10.91
C ASN A 27 -29.12 20.41 11.08
N GLN A 28 -28.22 21.24 11.57
CA GLN A 28 -26.79 20.96 11.60
C GLN A 28 -26.45 19.77 12.51
N ASP A 29 -27.12 19.69 13.67
CA ASP A 29 -26.93 18.64 14.67
C ASP A 29 -27.75 17.35 14.41
N ASN A 30 -28.39 17.24 13.26
CA ASN A 30 -29.21 16.06 12.94
C ASN A 30 -28.36 14.79 12.82
N GLU A 31 -28.64 13.81 13.68
CA GLU A 31 -27.91 12.53 13.70
C GLU A 31 -28.20 11.60 12.50
N LYS A 32 -29.22 11.90 11.70
CA LYS A 32 -29.53 11.15 10.47
C LYS A 32 -28.68 11.65 9.30
N TYR A 33 -27.42 11.27 9.24
CA TYR A 33 -26.45 11.81 8.28
C TYR A 33 -26.13 10.89 7.10
N ALA A 34 -26.36 9.57 7.21
CA ALA A 34 -25.98 8.64 6.14
C ALA A 34 -26.57 8.98 4.76
N GLY A 35 -27.83 9.45 4.72
CA GLY A 35 -28.48 9.87 3.48
C GLY A 35 -27.83 11.12 2.86
N LEU A 36 -27.41 12.07 3.70
CA LEU A 36 -26.70 13.27 3.24
C LEU A 36 -25.34 12.92 2.66
N LEU A 37 -24.55 12.07 3.32
CA LEU A 37 -23.24 11.68 2.81
C LEU A 37 -23.37 10.91 1.49
N LYS A 38 -24.35 10.00 1.36
CA LYS A 38 -24.66 9.33 0.08
C LYS A 38 -25.05 10.33 -1.02
N TYR A 39 -25.83 11.36 -0.68
CA TYR A 39 -26.16 12.43 -1.62
C TYR A 39 -24.92 13.20 -2.06
N CYS A 40 -24.04 13.58 -1.13
CA CYS A 40 -22.78 14.25 -1.45
C CYS A 40 -21.89 13.43 -2.41
N ILE A 41 -21.75 12.12 -2.16
CA ILE A 41 -21.02 11.22 -3.07
C ILE A 41 -21.67 11.18 -4.45
N LYS A 42 -22.99 10.97 -4.51
CA LYS A 42 -23.73 10.88 -5.77
C LYS A 42 -23.61 12.16 -6.63
N HIS A 43 -23.50 13.30 -5.99
CA HIS A 43 -23.44 14.61 -6.66
C HIS A 43 -22.03 15.22 -6.73
N ASN A 44 -21.00 14.42 -6.43
CA ASN A 44 -19.59 14.82 -6.47
C ASN A 44 -19.25 16.03 -5.56
N HIS A 45 -19.92 16.14 -4.40
CA HIS A 45 -19.61 17.15 -3.39
C HIS A 45 -18.50 16.66 -2.48
N TRP A 46 -17.26 16.66 -2.97
CA TRP A 46 -16.12 16.02 -2.30
C TRP A 46 -15.55 16.80 -1.13
N SER A 47 -15.67 18.13 -1.12
CA SER A 47 -15.06 19.00 -0.10
C SER A 47 -15.45 18.67 1.34
N VAL A 48 -16.64 18.12 1.56
CA VAL A 48 -17.10 17.71 2.90
C VAL A 48 -16.28 16.52 3.45
N PHE A 49 -15.75 15.68 2.58
CA PHE A 49 -14.93 14.50 2.94
C PHE A 49 -13.49 14.87 3.24
N GLU A 50 -13.02 16.04 2.81
CA GLU A 50 -11.67 16.56 3.12
C GLU A 50 -11.54 17.06 4.56
N GLN A 51 -12.66 17.15 5.28
CA GLN A 51 -12.70 17.59 6.69
C GLN A 51 -12.39 16.47 7.69
N SER A 52 -12.15 15.28 7.22
CA SER A 52 -11.78 14.12 8.04
C SER A 52 -10.59 13.40 7.44
N SER A 53 -9.77 12.81 8.30
CA SER A 53 -8.58 12.09 7.90
C SER A 53 -8.46 10.75 8.60
N MET A 54 -7.73 9.84 7.99
CA MET A 54 -7.30 8.59 8.64
C MET A 54 -5.82 8.33 8.32
N THR A 55 -5.15 7.68 9.25
CA THR A 55 -3.79 7.17 9.07
C THR A 55 -3.83 5.66 9.03
N LEU A 56 -3.25 5.09 8.00
CA LEU A 56 -3.14 3.65 7.79
C LEU A 56 -1.68 3.23 7.82
N GLU A 57 -1.39 2.13 8.49
CA GLU A 57 -0.16 1.37 8.34
C GLU A 57 -0.40 0.30 7.29
N ILE A 58 0.46 0.24 6.29
CA ILE A 58 0.35 -0.70 5.17
C ILE A 58 1.66 -1.47 5.06
N GLU A 59 1.64 -2.77 5.34
CA GLU A 59 2.76 -3.66 5.08
C GLU A 59 2.57 -4.29 3.70
N THR A 60 3.51 -4.06 2.82
CA THR A 60 3.42 -4.52 1.43
C THR A 60 4.82 -4.72 0.84
N THR A 61 4.91 -4.85 -0.48
CA THR A 61 6.19 -4.91 -1.19
C THR A 61 6.55 -3.56 -1.80
N ARG A 62 7.82 -3.34 -2.05
CA ARG A 62 8.31 -2.15 -2.78
C ARG A 62 7.62 -1.95 -4.12
N ALA A 63 7.32 -3.04 -4.84
CA ALA A 63 6.61 -2.99 -6.11
C ALA A 63 5.23 -2.35 -5.97
N ILE A 64 4.46 -2.75 -4.94
CA ILE A 64 3.11 -2.22 -4.67
C ILE A 64 3.20 -0.82 -4.06
N ALA A 65 4.11 -0.60 -3.10
CA ALA A 65 4.32 0.71 -2.50
C ALA A 65 4.60 1.78 -3.55
N ALA A 66 5.44 1.49 -4.55
CA ALA A 66 5.71 2.40 -5.66
C ALA A 66 4.44 2.83 -6.44
N GLN A 67 3.40 1.99 -6.48
CA GLN A 67 2.10 2.37 -7.06
C GLN A 67 1.27 3.21 -6.10
N ILE A 68 1.23 2.86 -4.81
CA ILE A 68 0.50 3.60 -3.77
C ILE A 68 1.05 5.03 -3.66
N LEU A 69 2.38 5.20 -3.63
CA LEU A 69 3.07 6.49 -3.51
C LEU A 69 2.77 7.47 -4.67
N ARG A 70 2.18 7.01 -5.78
CA ARG A 70 1.76 7.87 -6.89
C ARG A 70 0.46 8.62 -6.62
N HIS A 71 -0.28 8.29 -5.57
CA HIS A 71 -1.53 8.97 -5.23
C HIS A 71 -1.25 10.36 -4.64
N ARG A 72 -1.65 11.40 -5.36
CA ARG A 72 -1.24 12.79 -5.08
C ARG A 72 -1.92 13.43 -3.86
N SER A 73 -3.08 12.90 -3.45
CA SER A 73 -3.86 13.46 -2.32
C SER A 73 -3.47 12.88 -0.96
N PHE A 74 -2.52 11.94 -0.92
CA PHE A 74 -2.07 11.33 0.32
C PHE A 74 -0.66 11.81 0.68
N THR A 75 -0.35 11.78 1.96
CA THR A 75 1.00 11.96 2.49
C THR A 75 1.52 10.61 2.97
N TYR A 76 2.82 10.39 2.84
CA TYR A 76 3.42 9.09 3.09
C TYR A 76 4.67 9.20 3.94
N GLN A 77 4.86 8.19 4.80
CA GLN A 77 6.11 7.89 5.46
C GLN A 77 6.48 6.45 5.15
N GLU A 78 7.45 6.24 4.28
CA GLU A 78 7.87 4.91 3.87
C GLU A 78 9.09 4.45 4.67
N PHE A 79 9.18 3.13 4.94
CA PHE A 79 10.37 2.52 5.55
C PHE A 79 11.63 2.81 4.72
N SER A 80 12.61 3.44 5.35
CA SER A 80 13.83 3.87 4.67
C SER A 80 14.92 2.79 4.69
N GLN A 81 15.14 2.15 3.56
CA GLN A 81 16.24 1.21 3.36
C GLN A 81 17.64 1.88 3.34
N ARG A 82 17.71 3.20 3.41
CA ARG A 82 18.97 3.93 3.62
C ARG A 82 19.32 4.01 5.10
N TYR A 83 18.31 4.08 5.95
CA TYR A 83 18.47 4.21 7.40
C TYR A 83 18.52 2.85 8.10
N ALA A 84 17.59 1.96 7.82
CA ALA A 84 17.46 0.65 8.44
C ALA A 84 17.78 -0.48 7.44
N ALA A 85 18.27 -1.61 7.95
CA ALA A 85 18.47 -2.78 7.12
C ALA A 85 17.12 -3.37 6.67
N SER A 86 17.03 -3.77 5.40
CA SER A 86 15.80 -4.31 4.82
C SER A 86 15.35 -5.62 5.48
N THR A 87 16.27 -6.35 6.10
CA THR A 87 15.99 -7.57 6.87
C THR A 87 15.16 -7.33 8.14
N ALA A 88 15.06 -6.08 8.61
CA ALA A 88 14.25 -5.72 9.78
C ALA A 88 12.73 -5.94 9.56
N LEU A 89 12.26 -5.97 8.31
CA LEU A 89 10.86 -6.16 7.95
C LEU A 89 10.48 -7.63 7.66
N GLY A 90 11.40 -8.56 7.86
CA GLY A 90 11.15 -10.00 7.70
C GLY A 90 11.57 -10.55 6.35
N LYS A 91 10.91 -11.64 5.94
CA LYS A 91 11.26 -12.38 4.73
C LYS A 91 10.69 -11.71 3.47
N ILE A 92 11.37 -11.95 2.35
CA ILE A 92 10.83 -11.61 1.03
C ILE A 92 9.82 -12.69 0.66
N ASP A 93 8.56 -12.29 0.48
CA ASP A 93 7.50 -13.18 0.03
C ASP A 93 7.52 -13.33 -1.49
N LEU A 94 7.20 -14.55 -1.96
CA LEU A 94 7.02 -14.79 -3.38
C LEU A 94 5.77 -14.06 -3.88
N PRO A 95 5.83 -13.41 -5.06
CA PRO A 95 4.64 -12.87 -5.69
C PRO A 95 3.72 -13.98 -6.20
N GLU A 96 2.43 -13.76 -6.18
CA GLU A 96 1.47 -14.60 -6.90
C GLU A 96 1.72 -14.51 -8.40
N LEU A 97 2.08 -15.65 -9.02
CA LEU A 97 2.33 -15.71 -10.45
C LEU A 97 1.01 -15.83 -11.22
N ARG A 98 0.79 -14.92 -12.15
CA ARG A 98 -0.40 -14.86 -12.99
C ARG A 98 -0.03 -14.75 -14.47
N ARG A 99 -0.87 -15.30 -15.37
CA ARG A 99 -0.67 -15.19 -16.81
C ARG A 99 -1.02 -13.79 -17.30
N GLN A 100 -0.19 -13.24 -18.18
CA GLN A 100 -0.52 -11.98 -18.85
C GLN A 100 -1.74 -12.16 -19.77
N ASP A 101 -2.74 -11.30 -19.63
CA ASP A 101 -3.88 -11.24 -20.53
C ASP A 101 -3.41 -10.77 -21.92
N THR A 102 -3.86 -11.47 -22.94
CA THR A 102 -3.46 -11.20 -24.34
C THR A 102 -4.20 -10.02 -24.98
N LYS A 103 -5.38 -9.67 -24.45
CA LYS A 103 -6.22 -8.59 -24.97
C LYS A 103 -6.05 -7.30 -24.18
N ASN A 104 -6.03 -7.40 -22.86
CA ASN A 104 -5.85 -6.24 -21.96
C ASN A 104 -4.49 -6.32 -21.29
N ARG A 105 -3.55 -5.48 -21.73
CA ARG A 105 -2.17 -5.45 -21.22
C ARG A 105 -2.04 -5.10 -19.73
N GLN A 106 -3.08 -4.56 -19.11
CA GLN A 106 -3.12 -4.24 -17.69
C GLN A 106 -3.75 -5.35 -16.84
N ASN A 107 -4.30 -6.37 -17.46
CA ASN A 107 -4.98 -7.46 -16.80
C ASN A 107 -4.11 -8.73 -16.76
N SER A 108 -4.44 -9.63 -15.84
CA SER A 108 -3.84 -10.96 -15.73
C SER A 108 -4.91 -11.99 -15.38
N THR A 109 -4.68 -13.25 -15.75
CA THR A 109 -5.56 -14.38 -15.47
C THR A 109 -4.87 -15.39 -14.56
N ASP A 110 -5.62 -16.10 -13.75
CA ASP A 110 -5.14 -17.11 -12.81
C ASP A 110 -5.32 -18.53 -13.40
N ASP A 111 -4.58 -18.78 -14.48
CA ASP A 111 -4.68 -20.02 -15.25
C ASP A 111 -3.30 -20.57 -15.71
N LEU A 112 -2.23 -20.23 -14.97
CA LEU A 112 -0.92 -20.82 -15.21
C LEU A 112 -0.90 -22.30 -14.83
N ASP A 113 -0.13 -23.10 -15.58
CA ASP A 113 0.13 -24.49 -15.21
C ASP A 113 0.77 -24.59 -13.81
N PRO A 114 0.17 -25.33 -12.86
CA PRO A 114 0.70 -25.44 -11.48
C PRO A 114 2.14 -25.94 -11.39
N LYS A 115 2.56 -26.86 -12.30
CA LYS A 115 3.94 -27.36 -12.33
C LYS A 115 4.93 -26.30 -12.77
N MET A 116 4.51 -25.46 -13.72
CA MET A 116 5.32 -24.29 -14.14
C MET A 116 5.44 -23.31 -13.00
N VAL A 117 4.35 -22.98 -12.31
CA VAL A 117 4.34 -22.09 -11.14
C VAL A 117 5.27 -22.60 -10.04
N GLU A 118 5.20 -23.88 -9.70
CA GLU A 118 6.09 -24.49 -8.71
C GLU A 118 7.57 -24.38 -9.11
N THR A 119 7.89 -24.64 -10.38
CA THR A 119 9.26 -24.53 -10.89
C THR A 119 9.79 -23.12 -10.81
N LEU A 120 8.99 -22.12 -11.24
CA LEU A 120 9.35 -20.71 -11.20
C LEU A 120 9.51 -20.21 -9.75
N ASN A 121 8.63 -20.63 -8.85
CA ASN A 121 8.73 -20.26 -7.44
C ASN A 121 10.05 -20.77 -6.83
N LYS A 122 10.46 -22.01 -7.07
CA LYS A 122 11.76 -22.54 -6.60
C LYS A 122 12.95 -21.75 -7.15
N GLN A 123 12.89 -21.34 -8.42
CA GLN A 123 13.93 -20.50 -9.02
C GLN A 123 13.98 -19.12 -8.39
N MET A 124 12.82 -18.51 -8.13
CA MET A 124 12.71 -17.22 -7.46
C MET A 124 13.21 -17.28 -6.01
N GLU A 125 12.86 -18.33 -5.26
CA GLU A 125 13.38 -18.54 -3.89
C GLU A 125 14.91 -18.58 -3.88
N THR A 126 15.52 -19.32 -4.81
CA THR A 126 16.96 -19.41 -4.94
C THR A 126 17.58 -18.04 -5.26
N LEU A 127 17.00 -17.31 -6.20
CA LEU A 127 17.46 -15.97 -6.58
C LEU A 127 17.35 -14.98 -5.41
N PHE A 128 16.22 -15.00 -4.69
CA PHE A 128 15.99 -14.08 -3.56
C PHE A 128 16.91 -14.38 -2.40
N SER A 129 17.15 -15.67 -2.12
CA SER A 129 18.10 -16.09 -1.09
C SER A 129 19.52 -15.62 -1.42
N SER A 130 19.95 -15.77 -2.68
CA SER A 130 21.26 -15.31 -3.15
C SER A 130 21.38 -13.78 -3.08
N SER A 131 20.33 -13.08 -3.48
CA SER A 131 20.25 -11.61 -3.39
C SER A 131 20.38 -11.12 -1.95
N LEU A 132 19.66 -11.76 -1.01
CA LEU A 132 19.71 -11.41 0.40
C LEU A 132 21.06 -11.73 1.02
N ALA A 133 21.68 -12.86 0.65
CA ALA A 133 23.03 -13.21 1.10
C ALA A 133 24.06 -12.16 0.65
N LEU A 134 24.00 -11.74 -0.61
CA LEU A 134 24.88 -10.69 -1.13
C LEU A 134 24.65 -9.35 -0.41
N TYR A 135 23.39 -8.99 -0.17
CA TYR A 135 23.04 -7.77 0.58
C TYR A 135 23.68 -7.78 1.98
N ASN A 136 23.54 -8.88 2.71
CA ASN A 136 24.12 -9.02 4.04
C ASN A 136 25.63 -8.97 4.01
N GLN A 137 26.28 -9.67 3.05
CA GLN A 137 27.72 -9.61 2.87
C GLN A 137 28.21 -8.19 2.61
N MET A 138 27.52 -7.44 1.74
CA MET A 138 27.87 -6.03 1.47
C MET A 138 27.79 -5.17 2.73
N LEU A 139 26.81 -5.40 3.61
CA LEU A 139 26.70 -4.68 4.88
C LEU A 139 27.82 -5.05 5.85
N GLU A 140 28.20 -6.32 5.93
CA GLU A 140 29.32 -6.81 6.74
C GLU A 140 30.66 -6.22 6.26
N ASP A 141 30.82 -6.09 4.95
CA ASP A 141 32.01 -5.47 4.32
C ASP A 141 32.00 -3.92 4.43
N GLY A 142 31.02 -3.33 5.12
CA GLY A 142 30.94 -1.90 5.37
C GLY A 142 30.35 -1.07 4.22
N VAL A 143 29.74 -1.71 3.21
CA VAL A 143 29.07 -1.00 2.13
C VAL A 143 27.81 -0.27 2.67
N ALA A 144 27.66 0.99 2.28
CA ALA A 144 26.52 1.79 2.71
C ALA A 144 25.18 1.12 2.31
N LYS A 145 24.18 1.13 3.23
CA LYS A 145 22.83 0.55 2.99
C LYS A 145 22.18 1.04 1.69
N GLU A 146 22.41 2.30 1.34
CA GLU A 146 21.88 2.89 0.11
C GLU A 146 22.44 2.25 -1.18
N CYS A 147 23.63 1.70 -1.10
CA CYS A 147 24.26 0.96 -2.20
C CYS A 147 23.89 -0.52 -2.14
N ALA A 148 24.01 -1.14 -0.96
CA ALA A 148 23.72 -2.56 -0.77
C ALA A 148 22.28 -2.92 -1.17
N ARG A 149 21.29 -2.07 -0.87
CA ARG A 149 19.87 -2.30 -1.23
C ARG A 149 19.61 -2.46 -2.73
N MET A 150 20.54 -2.09 -3.59
CA MET A 150 20.37 -2.16 -5.05
C MET A 150 20.33 -3.60 -5.57
N VAL A 151 20.82 -4.57 -4.78
CA VAL A 151 20.75 -6.00 -5.16
C VAL A 151 19.43 -6.64 -4.73
N LEU A 152 18.60 -5.97 -3.93
CA LEU A 152 17.34 -6.52 -3.43
C LEU A 152 16.24 -6.49 -4.50
N PRO A 153 15.42 -7.54 -4.59
CA PRO A 153 14.29 -7.56 -5.53
C PRO A 153 13.19 -6.59 -5.10
N VAL A 154 12.37 -6.15 -6.06
CA VAL A 154 11.26 -5.21 -5.82
C VAL A 154 10.13 -5.79 -4.96
N CYS A 155 10.10 -7.10 -4.74
CA CYS A 155 9.19 -7.76 -3.81
C CYS A 155 9.67 -7.72 -2.34
N THR A 156 10.80 -7.04 -2.06
CA THR A 156 11.24 -6.77 -0.69
C THR A 156 10.17 -6.02 0.09
N PRO A 157 9.90 -6.40 1.36
CA PRO A 157 8.91 -5.74 2.21
C PRO A 157 9.20 -4.24 2.44
N THR A 158 8.13 -3.51 2.63
CA THR A 158 8.15 -2.10 3.06
C THR A 158 6.88 -1.76 3.80
#